data_48212ea67ccaae45a69fc27c34ad1e20
#
_entry.id   48212ea67ccaae45a69fc27c34ad1e20
#
_cell.length_a   1.000
_cell.length_b   1.000
_cell.length_c   1.000
_cell.angle_alpha   90.00
_cell.angle_beta   90.00
_cell.angle_gamma   90.00
#
_symmetry.space_group_name_H-M   'P 1'
#
loop_
_entity.id
_entity.type
_entity.pdbx_description
1 polymer ?
#
loop_
_entity_poly.entity_id
_entity_poly.type
_entity_poly.pdbx_seq_one_letter_code
_entity_poly.pdbx_strand_id
1 'polypeptide(L)'
;MLTAERTGGSWKTFVLSSSDALRSLPPPSQDSPQFTQEVNELKALQQNRTATVNESIAYWNNGSVVQWNAIARSLVIKHNTSAPVASRVYALLSVAQYDALVSAWNNKYTYNRSSPHDIDASIQPAVQTTSDPAYPSDHAAVAGASAAVLSYLYPNETAWLTKQAAADDESRLEAGVNFRSDITAGNAIGLTVAQDVIKYAKNDGSNIPWSGTVPTGTGKWVSTTSPATPPLLPNWGNVTM
;
A
#
# COMPACT_ATOMS: atom_id res chain seq x y z
N MET A 1 20.16 16.23 4.40
CA MET A 1 19.29 15.48 3.49
C MET A 1 19.32 14.03 3.95
N LEU A 2 18.17 13.44 4.21
CA LEU A 2 18.07 11.99 4.36
C LEU A 2 18.36 11.39 2.98
N THR A 3 19.44 10.65 2.85
CA THR A 3 19.75 9.92 1.62
C THR A 3 18.84 8.70 1.60
N ALA A 4 18.03 8.56 0.57
CA ALA A 4 17.24 7.38 0.37
C ALA A 4 18.13 6.15 0.14
N GLU A 5 17.65 4.99 0.58
CA GLU A 5 18.35 3.72 0.39
C GLU A 5 18.17 3.25 -1.05
N ARG A 6 19.11 3.63 -1.91
CA ARG A 6 19.08 3.31 -3.34
C ARG A 6 19.01 1.82 -3.66
N THR A 7 19.48 0.97 -2.74
CA THR A 7 19.45 -0.48 -2.92
C THR A 7 18.07 -1.10 -2.67
N GLY A 8 17.12 -0.35 -2.12
CA GLY A 8 15.76 -0.84 -1.82
C GLY A 8 15.05 -1.50 -3.00
N GLY A 9 15.28 -0.98 -4.22
CA GLY A 9 14.75 -1.57 -5.45
C GLY A 9 15.39 -2.88 -5.90
N SER A 10 16.38 -3.40 -5.17
CA SER A 10 17.02 -4.69 -5.42
C SER A 10 16.81 -5.71 -4.28
N TRP A 11 16.02 -5.36 -3.26
CA TRP A 11 15.77 -6.25 -2.14
C TRP A 11 14.93 -7.45 -2.56
N LYS A 12 15.10 -8.56 -1.80
CA LYS A 12 14.34 -9.79 -2.06
C LYS A 12 12.86 -9.56 -1.78
N THR A 13 12.02 -9.94 -2.72
CA THR A 13 10.57 -9.90 -2.65
C THR A 13 10.00 -11.17 -1.99
N PHE A 14 8.75 -11.09 -1.55
CA PHE A 14 8.03 -12.22 -0.91
C PHE A 14 7.15 -12.96 -1.91
N VAL A 15 6.29 -12.25 -2.64
CA VAL A 15 5.34 -12.85 -3.59
C VAL A 15 5.75 -12.65 -5.04
N LEU A 16 6.44 -11.57 -5.35
CA LEU A 16 7.02 -11.37 -6.67
C LEU A 16 8.24 -12.28 -6.87
N SER A 17 8.45 -12.77 -8.09
CA SER A 17 9.61 -13.62 -8.44
C SER A 17 10.95 -12.88 -8.34
N SER A 18 10.93 -11.56 -8.53
CA SER A 18 12.09 -10.66 -8.40
C SER A 18 11.63 -9.21 -8.27
N SER A 19 12.54 -8.32 -7.85
CA SER A 19 12.27 -6.89 -7.71
C SER A 19 11.93 -6.19 -9.03
N ASP A 20 12.37 -6.74 -10.16
CA ASP A 20 12.16 -6.23 -11.52
C ASP A 20 11.06 -7.00 -12.29
N ALA A 21 10.33 -7.90 -11.62
CA ALA A 21 9.25 -8.67 -12.23
C ALA A 21 8.12 -7.79 -12.82
N LEU A 22 7.91 -6.60 -12.24
CA LEU A 22 6.92 -5.64 -12.71
C LEU A 22 7.63 -4.41 -13.29
N ARG A 23 7.62 -4.31 -14.62
CA ARG A 23 8.16 -3.15 -15.31
C ARG A 23 7.04 -2.25 -15.82
N SER A 24 6.98 -1.01 -15.30
CA SER A 24 6.07 0.01 -15.81
C SER A 24 6.44 0.42 -17.23
N LEU A 25 5.49 0.93 -18.00
CA LEU A 25 5.81 1.62 -19.24
C LEU A 25 6.66 2.86 -18.93
N PRO A 26 7.48 3.35 -19.88
CA PRO A 26 8.21 4.60 -19.69
C PRO A 26 7.28 5.77 -19.35
N PRO A 27 7.72 6.73 -18.50
CA PRO A 27 6.95 7.95 -18.27
C PRO A 27 6.78 8.75 -19.57
N PRO A 28 5.76 9.62 -19.68
CA PRO A 28 5.60 10.51 -20.82
C PRO A 28 6.87 11.34 -21.08
N SER A 29 7.24 11.46 -22.34
CA SER A 29 8.34 12.33 -22.76
C SER A 29 8.01 13.80 -22.47
N GLN A 30 9.02 14.60 -22.10
CA GLN A 30 8.83 16.00 -21.72
C GLN A 30 8.31 16.92 -22.86
N ASP A 31 8.47 16.49 -24.09
CA ASP A 31 7.95 17.17 -25.30
C ASP A 31 6.55 16.66 -25.71
N SER A 32 5.97 15.72 -24.96
CA SER A 32 4.64 15.18 -25.28
C SER A 32 3.49 16.08 -24.83
N PRO A 33 2.34 16.06 -25.53
CA PRO A 33 1.14 16.74 -25.08
C PRO A 33 0.66 16.29 -23.70
N GLN A 34 0.83 14.99 -23.38
CA GLN A 34 0.47 14.43 -22.07
C GLN A 34 1.29 15.08 -20.96
N PHE A 35 2.60 15.20 -21.14
CA PHE A 35 3.47 15.83 -20.14
C PHE A 35 3.09 17.31 -19.92
N THR A 36 2.79 18.04 -21.00
CA THR A 36 2.29 19.45 -20.91
C THR A 36 1.01 19.53 -20.08
N GLN A 37 0.07 18.58 -20.26
CA GLN A 37 -1.17 18.52 -19.47
C GLN A 37 -0.88 18.26 -17.99
N GLU A 38 0.02 17.33 -17.66
CA GLU A 38 0.40 17.01 -16.28
C GLU A 38 1.07 18.20 -15.58
N VAL A 39 1.92 18.96 -16.27
CA VAL A 39 2.51 20.20 -15.74
C VAL A 39 1.43 21.25 -15.45
N ASN A 40 0.50 21.44 -16.37
CA ASN A 40 -0.61 22.40 -16.21
C ASN A 40 -1.54 21.97 -15.05
N GLU A 41 -1.80 20.67 -14.89
CA GLU A 41 -2.55 20.12 -13.77
C GLU A 41 -1.91 20.51 -12.43
N LEU A 42 -0.60 20.27 -12.25
CA LEU A 42 0.09 20.60 -11.02
C LEU A 42 0.09 22.11 -10.73
N LYS A 43 0.25 22.95 -11.76
CA LYS A 43 0.17 24.40 -11.61
C LYS A 43 -1.23 24.86 -11.16
N ALA A 44 -2.28 24.23 -11.67
CA ALA A 44 -3.66 24.52 -11.27
C ALA A 44 -3.94 24.07 -9.84
N LEU A 45 -3.50 22.87 -9.46
CA LEU A 45 -3.64 22.35 -8.11
C LEU A 45 -2.90 23.22 -7.08
N GLN A 46 -1.69 23.67 -7.42
CA GLN A 46 -0.91 24.56 -6.56
C GLN A 46 -1.66 25.85 -6.19
N GLN A 47 -2.42 26.41 -7.11
CA GLN A 47 -3.20 27.65 -6.89
C GLN A 47 -4.42 27.42 -5.99
N ASN A 48 -4.87 26.16 -5.86
CA ASN A 48 -6.10 25.79 -5.15
C ASN A 48 -5.84 25.10 -3.80
N ARG A 49 -4.63 25.20 -3.22
CA ARG A 49 -4.28 24.61 -1.93
C ARG A 49 -5.02 25.32 -0.79
N THR A 50 -6.17 24.79 -0.42
CA THR A 50 -6.95 25.22 0.75
C THR A 50 -6.38 24.66 2.05
N ALA A 51 -6.91 25.09 3.21
CA ALA A 51 -6.54 24.51 4.51
C ALA A 51 -6.78 23.00 4.54
N THR A 52 -7.93 22.53 4.07
CA THR A 52 -8.29 21.10 4.01
C THR A 52 -7.34 20.31 3.11
N VAL A 53 -6.93 20.85 1.97
CA VAL A 53 -5.93 20.26 1.08
C VAL A 53 -4.58 20.12 1.82
N ASN A 54 -4.15 21.17 2.49
CA ASN A 54 -2.89 21.14 3.25
C ASN A 54 -2.94 20.14 4.42
N GLU A 55 -4.09 19.96 5.08
CA GLU A 55 -4.28 18.92 6.11
C GLU A 55 -4.15 17.51 5.50
N SER A 56 -4.76 17.26 4.33
CA SER A 56 -4.62 16.00 3.59
C SER A 56 -3.16 15.72 3.19
N ILE A 57 -2.49 16.73 2.63
CA ILE A 57 -1.07 16.64 2.29
C ILE A 57 -0.24 16.29 3.53
N ALA A 58 -0.43 16.98 4.65
CA ALA A 58 0.29 16.74 5.89
C ALA A 58 0.04 15.33 6.44
N TYR A 59 -1.22 14.86 6.41
CA TYR A 59 -1.59 13.52 6.86
C TYR A 59 -0.83 12.44 6.10
N TRP A 60 -0.90 12.45 4.76
CA TRP A 60 -0.27 11.44 3.93
C TRP A 60 1.25 11.58 3.85
N ASN A 61 1.78 12.79 4.04
CA ASN A 61 3.23 13.02 4.05
C ASN A 61 3.97 12.41 5.26
N ASN A 62 3.24 11.98 6.29
CA ASN A 62 3.81 11.19 7.40
C ASN A 62 4.20 9.76 7.00
N GLY A 63 4.01 9.39 5.75
CA GLY A 63 4.37 8.10 5.16
C GLY A 63 3.14 7.23 4.88
N SER A 64 2.95 6.88 3.62
CA SER A 64 1.82 6.06 3.16
C SER A 64 1.72 4.74 3.94
N VAL A 65 2.82 4.00 4.10
CA VAL A 65 2.86 2.75 4.90
C VAL A 65 2.33 2.96 6.33
N VAL A 66 2.73 4.05 6.99
CA VAL A 66 2.31 4.34 8.37
C VAL A 66 0.81 4.57 8.45
N GLN A 67 0.26 5.37 7.52
CA GLN A 67 -1.17 5.68 7.49
C GLN A 67 -2.02 4.46 7.13
N TRP A 68 -1.59 3.65 6.15
CA TRP A 68 -2.29 2.43 5.79
C TRP A 68 -2.26 1.37 6.90
N ASN A 69 -1.17 1.30 7.68
CA ASN A 69 -1.14 0.46 8.88
C ASN A 69 -2.05 1.00 10.00
N ALA A 70 -2.21 2.32 10.13
CA ALA A 70 -3.20 2.91 11.05
C ALA A 70 -4.63 2.58 10.63
N ILE A 71 -4.93 2.65 9.31
CA ILE A 71 -6.20 2.23 8.73
C ILE A 71 -6.47 0.75 9.05
N ALA A 72 -5.51 -0.14 8.83
CA ALA A 72 -5.67 -1.57 9.13
C ALA A 72 -5.97 -1.82 10.61
N ARG A 73 -5.28 -1.14 11.53
CA ARG A 73 -5.56 -1.23 12.97
C ARG A 73 -6.98 -0.76 13.30
N SER A 74 -7.45 0.32 12.67
CA SER A 74 -8.82 0.81 12.89
C SER A 74 -9.88 -0.20 12.41
N LEU A 75 -9.62 -0.87 11.29
CA LEU A 75 -10.50 -1.92 10.77
C LEU A 75 -10.52 -3.16 11.67
N VAL A 76 -9.35 -3.60 12.16
CA VAL A 76 -9.25 -4.71 13.12
C VAL A 76 -10.10 -4.42 14.37
N ILE A 77 -10.05 -3.21 14.90
CA ILE A 77 -10.86 -2.78 16.06
C ILE A 77 -12.35 -2.71 15.66
N LYS A 78 -12.68 -2.01 14.58
CA LYS A 78 -14.05 -1.81 14.09
C LYS A 78 -14.80 -3.13 13.91
N HIS A 79 -14.12 -4.13 13.35
CA HIS A 79 -14.71 -5.44 13.05
C HIS A 79 -14.50 -6.47 14.16
N ASN A 80 -13.97 -6.07 15.32
CA ASN A 80 -13.67 -6.97 16.43
C ASN A 80 -12.91 -8.23 15.97
N THR A 81 -11.92 -8.04 15.10
CA THR A 81 -11.15 -9.12 14.49
C THR A 81 -10.33 -9.84 15.55
N SER A 82 -10.44 -11.16 15.65
CA SER A 82 -9.69 -11.95 16.64
C SER A 82 -8.17 -11.86 16.41
N ALA A 83 -7.37 -12.01 17.46
CA ALA A 83 -5.92 -11.83 17.41
C ALA A 83 -5.23 -12.69 16.32
N PRO A 84 -5.54 -13.99 16.12
CA PRO A 84 -4.93 -14.76 15.04
C PRO A 84 -5.29 -14.20 13.65
N VAL A 85 -6.55 -13.82 13.43
CA VAL A 85 -6.98 -13.24 12.15
C VAL A 85 -6.34 -11.87 11.94
N ALA A 86 -6.23 -11.03 12.98
CA ALA A 86 -5.57 -9.74 12.92
C ALA A 86 -4.08 -9.88 12.53
N SER A 87 -3.37 -10.89 13.06
CA SER A 87 -1.98 -11.13 12.68
C SER A 87 -1.84 -11.44 11.18
N ARG A 88 -2.79 -12.21 10.62
CA ARG A 88 -2.83 -12.48 9.17
C ARG A 88 -3.14 -11.21 8.37
N VAL A 89 -4.06 -10.36 8.83
CA VAL A 89 -4.33 -9.05 8.19
C VAL A 89 -3.06 -8.24 8.07
N TYR A 90 -2.31 -8.10 9.16
CA TYR A 90 -1.07 -7.32 9.17
C TYR A 90 0.03 -7.96 8.33
N ALA A 91 0.17 -9.27 8.33
CA ALA A 91 1.16 -9.98 7.52
C ALA A 91 0.90 -9.77 6.03
N LEU A 92 -0.32 -10.03 5.55
CA LEU A 92 -0.69 -9.87 4.13
C LEU A 92 -0.53 -8.42 3.68
N LEU A 93 -0.96 -7.46 4.50
CA LEU A 93 -0.80 -6.04 4.21
C LEU A 93 0.68 -5.65 4.11
N SER A 94 1.49 -6.08 5.08
CA SER A 94 2.92 -5.73 5.11
C SER A 94 3.69 -6.33 3.94
N VAL A 95 3.38 -7.57 3.55
CA VAL A 95 3.97 -8.21 2.35
C VAL A 95 3.61 -7.44 1.09
N ALA A 96 2.32 -7.07 0.94
CA ALA A 96 1.88 -6.30 -0.22
C ALA A 96 2.55 -4.92 -0.30
N GLN A 97 2.62 -4.20 0.80
CA GLN A 97 3.28 -2.90 0.87
C GLN A 97 4.77 -3.00 0.55
N TYR A 98 5.44 -4.00 1.10
CA TYR A 98 6.87 -4.21 0.92
C TYR A 98 7.20 -4.53 -0.54
N ASP A 99 6.55 -5.52 -1.15
CA ASP A 99 6.82 -5.90 -2.54
C ASP A 99 6.45 -4.77 -3.52
N ALA A 100 5.37 -4.01 -3.24
CA ALA A 100 5.00 -2.84 -4.02
C ALA A 100 6.08 -1.74 -3.95
N LEU A 101 6.63 -1.48 -2.76
CA LEU A 101 7.73 -0.53 -2.58
C LEU A 101 8.99 -0.98 -3.31
N VAL A 102 9.41 -2.24 -3.12
CA VAL A 102 10.61 -2.77 -3.78
C VAL A 102 10.49 -2.64 -5.31
N SER A 103 9.32 -3.03 -5.87
CA SER A 103 9.09 -2.91 -7.30
C SER A 103 9.03 -1.45 -7.77
N ALA A 104 8.36 -0.56 -7.04
CA ALA A 104 8.32 0.86 -7.37
C ALA A 104 9.73 1.47 -7.35
N TRP A 105 10.56 1.16 -6.36
CA TRP A 105 11.93 1.64 -6.25
C TRP A 105 12.84 1.09 -7.35
N ASN A 106 12.67 -0.19 -7.76
CA ASN A 106 13.38 -0.74 -8.92
C ASN A 106 13.09 0.08 -10.19
N ASN A 107 11.82 0.41 -10.42
CA ASN A 107 11.39 1.23 -11.54
C ASN A 107 11.88 2.68 -11.41
N LYS A 108 11.86 3.28 -10.21
CA LYS A 108 12.38 4.64 -9.97
C LYS A 108 13.81 4.82 -10.51
N TYR A 109 14.70 3.93 -10.13
CA TYR A 109 16.11 4.00 -10.56
C TYR A 109 16.36 3.49 -11.99
N THR A 110 15.40 2.78 -12.57
CA THR A 110 15.44 2.44 -14.00
C THR A 110 15.13 3.66 -14.87
N TYR A 111 14.08 4.42 -14.54
CA TYR A 111 13.63 5.56 -15.34
C TYR A 111 14.27 6.87 -14.93
N ASN A 112 14.64 7.01 -13.69
CA ASN A 112 15.32 8.16 -13.11
C ASN A 112 14.67 9.51 -13.45
N ARG A 113 13.32 9.57 -13.43
CA ARG A 113 12.56 10.80 -13.72
C ARG A 113 12.75 11.80 -12.58
N SER A 114 13.16 13.01 -12.91
CA SER A 114 13.27 14.11 -11.95
C SER A 114 11.93 14.50 -11.35
N SER A 115 11.96 15.15 -10.17
CA SER A 115 10.75 15.66 -9.53
C SER A 115 10.10 16.76 -10.35
N PRO A 116 8.80 17.04 -10.17
CA PRO A 116 8.12 18.13 -10.86
C PRO A 116 8.84 19.48 -10.74
N HIS A 117 9.32 19.82 -9.55
CA HIS A 117 10.05 21.06 -9.30
C HIS A 117 11.38 21.13 -10.04
N ASP A 118 12.12 20.03 -10.12
CA ASP A 118 13.40 19.97 -10.81
C ASP A 118 13.24 20.09 -12.33
N ILE A 119 12.07 19.72 -12.87
CA ILE A 119 11.75 19.86 -14.28
C ILE A 119 11.19 21.26 -14.59
N ASP A 120 10.32 21.78 -13.73
CA ASP A 120 9.72 23.11 -13.86
C ASP A 120 9.71 23.81 -12.49
N ALA A 121 10.63 24.75 -12.29
CA ALA A 121 10.79 25.48 -11.04
C ALA A 121 9.58 26.37 -10.66
N SER A 122 8.59 26.54 -11.54
CA SER A 122 7.33 27.22 -11.21
C SER A 122 6.38 26.32 -10.38
N ILE A 123 6.60 25.02 -10.37
CA ILE A 123 5.88 24.08 -9.50
C ILE A 123 6.56 24.09 -8.13
N GLN A 124 5.88 24.67 -7.12
CA GLN A 124 6.39 24.77 -5.77
C GLN A 124 5.84 23.64 -4.91
N PRO A 125 6.71 22.71 -4.43
CA PRO A 125 6.25 21.62 -3.58
C PRO A 125 5.74 22.15 -2.22
N ALA A 126 4.65 21.58 -1.72
CA ALA A 126 4.10 21.92 -0.40
C ALA A 126 4.79 21.19 0.75
N VAL A 127 5.70 20.26 0.43
CA VAL A 127 6.44 19.43 1.38
C VAL A 127 7.91 19.39 1.01
N GLN A 128 8.75 18.97 1.96
CA GLN A 128 10.17 18.77 1.68
C GLN A 128 10.34 17.65 0.63
N THR A 129 11.06 17.96 -0.44
CA THR A 129 11.41 16.99 -1.48
C THR A 129 12.67 16.22 -1.13
N THR A 130 12.78 15.01 -1.67
CA THR A 130 14.00 14.19 -1.67
C THR A 130 14.65 14.26 -3.04
N SER A 131 15.88 13.75 -3.16
CA SER A 131 16.57 13.61 -4.46
C SER A 131 16.17 12.33 -5.20
N ASP A 132 15.15 11.62 -4.72
CA ASP A 132 14.71 10.36 -5.33
C ASP A 132 13.91 10.62 -6.60
N PRO A 133 14.02 9.72 -7.60
CA PRO A 133 13.21 9.83 -8.80
C PRO A 133 11.71 9.83 -8.49
N ALA A 134 10.93 10.63 -9.20
CA ALA A 134 9.48 10.76 -8.97
C ALA A 134 8.67 9.57 -9.50
N TYR A 135 9.13 8.94 -10.58
CA TYR A 135 8.38 7.92 -11.32
C TYR A 135 8.89 6.51 -11.07
N PRO A 136 8.00 5.55 -10.79
CA PRO A 136 6.59 5.69 -10.40
C PRO A 136 6.45 6.19 -8.96
N SER A 137 5.26 6.66 -8.57
CA SER A 137 4.98 7.04 -7.19
C SER A 137 4.95 5.81 -6.28
N ASP A 138 5.80 5.79 -5.27
CA ASP A 138 5.82 4.76 -4.22
C ASP A 138 4.62 4.90 -3.27
N HIS A 139 4.16 6.12 -3.00
CA HIS A 139 2.90 6.35 -2.29
C HIS A 139 1.72 5.65 -2.98
N ALA A 140 1.55 5.87 -4.29
CA ALA A 140 0.49 5.24 -5.06
C ALA A 140 0.63 3.70 -5.12
N ALA A 141 1.87 3.18 -5.19
CA ALA A 141 2.10 1.73 -5.15
C ALA A 141 1.65 1.14 -3.80
N VAL A 142 1.96 1.80 -2.69
CA VAL A 142 1.50 1.39 -1.34
C VAL A 142 0.00 1.56 -1.21
N ALA A 143 -0.59 2.65 -1.69
CA ALA A 143 -2.02 2.91 -1.62
C ALA A 143 -2.83 1.86 -2.39
N GLY A 144 -2.45 1.59 -3.65
CA GLY A 144 -3.09 0.57 -4.49
C GLY A 144 -3.01 -0.82 -3.88
N ALA A 145 -1.82 -1.23 -3.40
CA ALA A 145 -1.63 -2.51 -2.75
C ALA A 145 -2.45 -2.62 -1.46
N SER A 146 -2.41 -1.61 -0.60
CA SER A 146 -3.08 -1.61 0.70
C SER A 146 -4.60 -1.63 0.56
N ALA A 147 -5.14 -0.75 -0.28
CA ALA A 147 -6.58 -0.67 -0.51
C ALA A 147 -7.14 -2.00 -1.07
N ALA A 148 -6.44 -2.62 -2.02
CA ALA A 148 -6.88 -3.87 -2.62
C ALA A 148 -6.84 -5.04 -1.62
N VAL A 149 -5.75 -5.21 -0.86
CA VAL A 149 -5.64 -6.28 0.15
C VAL A 149 -6.65 -6.07 1.28
N LEU A 150 -6.79 -4.85 1.80
CA LEU A 150 -7.77 -4.57 2.85
C LEU A 150 -9.22 -4.73 2.35
N SER A 151 -9.52 -4.40 1.09
CA SER A 151 -10.83 -4.64 0.48
C SER A 151 -11.16 -6.13 0.35
N TYR A 152 -10.15 -6.97 0.06
CA TYR A 152 -10.31 -8.42 0.08
C TYR A 152 -10.63 -8.94 1.49
N LEU A 153 -9.95 -8.41 2.51
CA LEU A 153 -10.12 -8.83 3.91
C LEU A 153 -11.39 -8.25 4.56
N TYR A 154 -11.80 -7.07 4.16
CA TYR A 154 -12.97 -6.33 4.66
C TYR A 154 -13.84 -5.82 3.49
N PRO A 155 -14.59 -6.69 2.79
CA PRO A 155 -15.29 -6.32 1.56
C PRO A 155 -16.30 -5.17 1.72
N ASN A 156 -16.92 -5.07 2.90
CA ASN A 156 -17.87 -3.99 3.21
C ASN A 156 -17.21 -2.60 3.32
N GLU A 157 -15.90 -2.54 3.43
CA GLU A 157 -15.12 -1.29 3.53
C GLU A 157 -14.55 -0.84 2.17
N THR A 158 -14.74 -1.61 1.10
CA THR A 158 -14.11 -1.37 -0.21
C THR A 158 -14.32 0.05 -0.71
N ALA A 159 -15.54 0.58 -0.65
CA ALA A 159 -15.84 1.93 -1.14
C ALA A 159 -15.09 3.02 -0.34
N TRP A 160 -14.95 2.83 0.98
CA TRP A 160 -14.20 3.74 1.83
C TRP A 160 -12.70 3.62 1.60
N LEU A 161 -12.17 2.39 1.48
CA LEU A 161 -10.76 2.13 1.19
C LEU A 161 -10.33 2.71 -0.16
N THR A 162 -11.18 2.60 -1.18
CA THR A 162 -10.93 3.24 -2.49
C THR A 162 -10.82 4.76 -2.36
N LYS A 163 -11.66 5.39 -1.52
CA LYS A 163 -11.56 6.83 -1.27
C LYS A 163 -10.28 7.21 -0.53
N GLN A 164 -9.81 6.37 0.40
CA GLN A 164 -8.53 6.60 1.08
C GLN A 164 -7.35 6.53 0.11
N ALA A 165 -7.34 5.55 -0.81
CA ALA A 165 -6.30 5.45 -1.84
C ALA A 165 -6.31 6.68 -2.76
N ALA A 166 -7.49 7.10 -3.21
CA ALA A 166 -7.61 8.32 -4.01
C ALA A 166 -7.13 9.57 -3.26
N ALA A 167 -7.36 9.66 -1.94
CA ALA A 167 -6.89 10.77 -1.12
C ALA A 167 -5.35 10.76 -0.93
N ASP A 168 -4.73 9.58 -0.78
CA ASP A 168 -3.27 9.44 -0.75
C ASP A 168 -2.68 9.91 -2.09
N ASP A 169 -3.21 9.41 -3.20
CA ASP A 169 -2.78 9.76 -4.56
C ASP A 169 -2.90 11.27 -4.84
N GLU A 170 -4.08 11.84 -4.57
CA GLU A 170 -4.34 13.25 -4.83
C GLU A 170 -3.44 14.15 -3.97
N SER A 171 -3.16 13.74 -2.73
CA SER A 171 -2.24 14.46 -1.86
C SER A 171 -0.84 14.67 -2.46
N ARG A 172 -0.38 13.72 -3.30
CA ARG A 172 0.95 13.81 -3.95
C ARG A 172 0.94 14.79 -5.12
N LEU A 173 -0.16 14.85 -5.85
CA LEU A 173 -0.36 15.82 -6.93
C LEU A 173 -0.53 17.24 -6.35
N GLU A 174 -1.40 17.38 -5.36
CA GLU A 174 -1.64 18.63 -4.65
C GLU A 174 -0.37 19.15 -3.96
N ALA A 175 0.46 18.24 -3.42
CA ALA A 175 1.77 18.59 -2.89
C ALA A 175 2.79 19.01 -3.96
N GLY A 176 2.54 18.71 -5.24
CA GLY A 176 3.44 19.03 -6.35
C GLY A 176 4.71 18.17 -6.38
N VAL A 177 4.64 16.93 -5.87
CA VAL A 177 5.80 16.03 -5.78
C VAL A 177 5.76 14.86 -6.77
N ASN A 178 4.60 14.60 -7.36
CA ASN A 178 4.41 13.59 -8.41
C ASN A 178 3.53 14.14 -9.54
N PHE A 179 3.74 13.65 -10.75
CA PHE A 179 2.84 13.83 -11.88
C PHE A 179 1.74 12.76 -11.91
N ARG A 180 0.66 12.98 -12.65
CA ARG A 180 -0.44 12.01 -12.80
C ARG A 180 0.04 10.66 -13.32
N SER A 181 0.99 10.64 -14.25
CA SER A 181 1.60 9.40 -14.75
C SER A 181 2.39 8.65 -13.68
N ASP A 182 3.05 9.34 -12.73
CA ASP A 182 3.75 8.69 -11.62
C ASP A 182 2.75 7.93 -10.74
N ILE A 183 1.60 8.56 -10.44
CA ILE A 183 0.51 7.95 -9.66
C ILE A 183 -0.08 6.75 -10.38
N THR A 184 -0.41 6.89 -11.66
CA THR A 184 -0.99 5.82 -12.47
C THR A 184 -0.09 4.60 -12.52
N ALA A 185 1.21 4.79 -12.73
CA ALA A 185 2.18 3.71 -12.76
C ALA A 185 2.38 3.06 -11.39
N GLY A 186 2.42 3.86 -10.32
CA GLY A 186 2.50 3.36 -8.94
C GLY A 186 1.30 2.48 -8.60
N ASN A 187 0.08 2.96 -8.84
CA ASN A 187 -1.15 2.19 -8.62
C ASN A 187 -1.18 0.87 -9.40
N ALA A 188 -0.73 0.86 -10.65
CA ALA A 188 -0.67 -0.36 -11.45
C ALA A 188 0.26 -1.42 -10.82
N ILE A 189 1.43 -1.01 -10.31
CA ILE A 189 2.34 -1.88 -9.55
C ILE A 189 1.64 -2.40 -8.30
N GLY A 190 1.08 -1.51 -7.48
CA GLY A 190 0.43 -1.87 -6.21
C GLY A 190 -0.71 -2.86 -6.40
N LEU A 191 -1.58 -2.61 -7.38
CA LEU A 191 -2.71 -3.50 -7.70
C LEU A 191 -2.23 -4.89 -8.17
N THR A 192 -1.17 -4.96 -8.97
CA THR A 192 -0.61 -6.24 -9.44
C THR A 192 -0.04 -7.04 -8.28
N VAL A 193 0.76 -6.42 -7.41
CA VAL A 193 1.27 -7.06 -6.19
C VAL A 193 0.13 -7.54 -5.30
N ALA A 194 -0.91 -6.71 -5.10
CA ALA A 194 -2.07 -7.10 -4.31
C ALA A 194 -2.78 -8.34 -4.86
N GLN A 195 -2.88 -8.48 -6.19
CA GLN A 195 -3.48 -9.67 -6.81
C GLN A 195 -2.71 -10.94 -6.46
N ASP A 196 -1.37 -10.91 -6.46
CA ASP A 196 -0.54 -12.05 -6.08
C ASP A 196 -0.67 -12.37 -4.59
N VAL A 197 -0.68 -11.37 -3.71
CA VAL A 197 -0.92 -11.54 -2.27
C VAL A 197 -2.32 -12.11 -2.01
N ILE A 198 -3.34 -11.63 -2.69
CA ILE A 198 -4.72 -12.13 -2.56
C ILE A 198 -4.84 -13.57 -3.08
N LYS A 199 -4.17 -13.87 -4.19
CA LYS A 199 -4.11 -15.24 -4.71
C LYS A 199 -3.46 -16.19 -3.70
N TYR A 200 -2.37 -15.78 -3.07
CA TYR A 200 -1.75 -16.52 -1.98
C TYR A 200 -2.72 -16.68 -0.80
N ALA A 201 -3.32 -15.60 -0.33
CA ALA A 201 -4.24 -15.58 0.80
C ALA A 201 -5.49 -16.47 0.60
N LYS A 202 -5.95 -16.67 -0.62
CA LYS A 202 -7.05 -17.58 -0.94
C LYS A 202 -6.68 -19.06 -0.79
N ASN A 203 -5.38 -19.38 -0.79
CA ASN A 203 -4.86 -20.74 -0.75
C ASN A 203 -4.03 -21.04 0.50
N ASP A 204 -3.97 -20.14 1.47
CA ASP A 204 -3.17 -20.27 2.69
C ASP A 204 -3.77 -21.21 3.74
N GLY A 205 -4.95 -21.75 3.52
CA GLY A 205 -5.65 -22.66 4.42
C GLY A 205 -6.44 -22.00 5.55
N SER A 206 -6.44 -20.66 5.63
CA SER A 206 -7.15 -19.91 6.70
C SER A 206 -8.66 -20.09 6.67
N ASN A 207 -9.21 -20.47 5.53
CA ASN A 207 -10.65 -20.70 5.30
C ASN A 207 -11.09 -22.15 5.51
N ILE A 208 -10.18 -23.08 5.89
CA ILE A 208 -10.50 -24.49 6.08
C ILE A 208 -11.24 -24.65 7.41
N PRO A 209 -12.52 -25.14 7.42
CA PRO A 209 -13.25 -25.37 8.64
C PRO A 209 -12.59 -26.45 9.51
N TRP A 210 -12.61 -26.26 10.82
CA TRP A 210 -12.19 -27.32 11.72
C TRP A 210 -13.32 -28.35 11.91
N SER A 211 -13.03 -29.60 11.62
CA SER A 211 -13.96 -30.73 11.78
C SER A 211 -13.52 -31.72 12.87
N GLY A 212 -12.49 -31.37 13.64
CA GLY A 212 -11.97 -32.21 14.71
C GLY A 212 -12.80 -32.17 16.00
N THR A 213 -12.45 -33.00 16.96
CA THR A 213 -12.99 -32.97 18.32
C THR A 213 -11.98 -32.38 19.29
N VAL A 214 -12.46 -31.62 20.28
CA VAL A 214 -11.60 -31.07 21.33
C VAL A 214 -10.97 -32.22 22.14
N PRO A 215 -9.66 -32.37 22.17
CA PRO A 215 -9.02 -33.45 22.95
C PRO A 215 -9.25 -33.21 24.43
N THR A 216 -9.55 -34.29 25.17
CA THR A 216 -9.80 -34.26 26.59
C THR A 216 -8.67 -34.94 27.36
N GLY A 217 -8.51 -34.65 28.65
CA GLY A 217 -7.51 -35.28 29.54
C GLY A 217 -6.48 -34.31 30.13
N THR A 218 -5.60 -34.82 30.98
CA THR A 218 -4.59 -34.03 31.66
C THR A 218 -3.63 -33.36 30.66
N GLY A 219 -3.38 -32.07 30.84
CA GLY A 219 -2.49 -31.28 29.97
C GLY A 219 -3.09 -30.91 28.61
N LYS A 220 -4.38 -31.16 28.37
CA LYS A 220 -5.10 -30.76 27.18
C LYS A 220 -5.78 -29.42 27.41
N TRP A 221 -6.09 -28.72 26.30
CA TRP A 221 -6.83 -27.45 26.33
C TRP A 221 -8.22 -27.65 26.96
N VAL A 222 -8.61 -26.73 27.82
CA VAL A 222 -9.95 -26.65 28.42
C VAL A 222 -10.48 -25.24 28.31
N SER A 223 -11.80 -25.11 28.11
CA SER A 223 -12.46 -23.79 28.16
C SER A 223 -12.39 -23.24 29.59
N THR A 224 -12.01 -21.97 29.71
CA THR A 224 -12.01 -21.23 30.99
C THR A 224 -13.26 -20.41 31.22
N THR A 225 -14.23 -20.48 30.30
CA THR A 225 -15.48 -19.73 30.35
C THR A 225 -16.67 -20.58 30.81
N SER A 226 -17.70 -19.94 31.36
CA SER A 226 -19.00 -20.57 31.67
C SER A 226 -20.12 -19.73 31.05
N PRO A 227 -20.89 -20.28 30.09
CA PRO A 227 -20.76 -21.62 29.48
C PRO A 227 -19.45 -21.81 28.72
N ALA A 228 -19.03 -23.07 28.56
CA ALA A 228 -17.79 -23.40 27.86
C ALA A 228 -17.85 -22.96 26.38
N THR A 229 -16.80 -22.26 25.93
CA THR A 229 -16.65 -21.86 24.53
C THR A 229 -15.73 -22.85 23.79
N PRO A 230 -15.94 -23.05 22.47
CA PRO A 230 -15.03 -23.88 21.67
C PRO A 230 -13.64 -23.24 21.55
N PRO A 231 -12.59 -24.01 21.23
CA PRO A 231 -11.27 -23.48 20.97
C PRO A 231 -11.29 -22.52 19.76
N LEU A 232 -10.58 -21.42 19.88
CA LEU A 232 -10.48 -20.40 18.81
C LEU A 232 -9.56 -20.93 17.70
N LEU A 233 -10.10 -21.10 16.50
CA LEU A 233 -9.36 -21.40 15.26
C LEU A 233 -8.34 -22.56 15.44
N PRO A 234 -8.79 -23.79 15.80
CA PRO A 234 -7.85 -24.91 16.07
C PRO A 234 -6.96 -25.28 14.88
N ASN A 235 -7.39 -24.96 13.64
CA ASN A 235 -6.61 -25.20 12.42
C ASN A 235 -5.56 -24.12 12.11
N TRP A 236 -5.48 -23.05 12.93
CA TRP A 236 -4.65 -21.91 12.58
C TRP A 236 -3.15 -22.25 12.48
N GLY A 237 -2.69 -23.27 13.15
CA GLY A 237 -1.32 -23.77 13.01
C GLY A 237 -0.98 -24.37 11.63
N ASN A 238 -1.99 -24.63 10.80
CA ASN A 238 -1.83 -25.15 9.44
C ASN A 238 -1.91 -24.02 8.36
N VAL A 239 -2.16 -22.78 8.77
CA VAL A 239 -2.14 -21.64 7.85
C VAL A 239 -0.70 -21.38 7.40
N THR A 240 -0.49 -21.39 6.09
CA THR A 240 0.82 -21.09 5.51
C THR A 240 1.02 -19.58 5.44
N MET A 241 2.25 -19.15 5.80
CA MET A 241 2.63 -17.73 5.78
C MET A 241 3.88 -17.57 4.90
#